data_a7e6425958c395ff1f47d0dc4e2cc182
#
_entry.id   a7e6425958c395ff1f47d0dc4e2cc182
#
_cell.length_a   1.000
_cell.length_b   1.000
_cell.length_c   1.000
_cell.angle_alpha   90.00
_cell.angle_beta   90.00
_cell.angle_gamma   90.00
#
_symmetry.space_group_name_H-M   'P 1'
#
loop_
_entity.id
_entity.type
_entity.pdbx_description
1 polymer ?
#
loop_
_entity_poly.entity_id
_entity_poly.type
_entity_poly.pdbx_seq_one_letter_code
_entity_poly.pdbx_strand_id
1 'polypeptide(L)'
;MKAKLTYLIFIASALCLLISSCHTQVRREQRARDLYEEGVRLRSERLSEEATKCFLEALSLVNDVAADDSASLQLRANIKDNLGAMYNKHQMFEDALKMHLSAVDDFKQIDDSVGMLTAWRNCGRAAKSLGWFPKTKEYYDNAFQIAKLLRDDTMIANLYLEMGRDYYMEIDDYETAIEYVLNAIVETRHGTSLQGNDIDIANMTLGILYYYIDENDKAKPYLERALQSDRAGVKMSVYQTLYGIALNEENIEMAMEYEQLFLEYMALAEKEHNNENIQRVKAESELAAQKNELEAIHRTNSLKLYLTIAAVFIVALVILLIIRRKIAQDKIKSLEKELQMRDKVMLSSRVFTTAKKLSEHLTAEAFNFDLSDADWDDLISMTDLVFDGFSKRLLARFPKLTKNDVRICCLAKNGFSNQVIAVILETQLDSYYKRKMRIKQQKMELTEDTRTFEEIINTI
;
A
#
# COMPACT_ATOMS: atom_id res chain seq x y z
N MET A 1 -19.11 6.82 32.74
CA MET A 1 -18.48 5.50 32.89
C MET A 1 -18.55 4.67 31.61
N LYS A 2 -19.70 4.50 30.96
CA LYS A 2 -19.87 3.70 29.71
C LYS A 2 -19.00 4.16 28.53
N ALA A 3 -18.82 5.48 28.30
CA ALA A 3 -17.98 6.00 27.22
C ALA A 3 -16.47 5.69 27.40
N LYS A 4 -15.96 5.68 28.64
CA LYS A 4 -14.58 5.30 28.94
C LYS A 4 -14.32 3.80 28.72
N LEU A 5 -15.33 2.96 29.00
CA LEU A 5 -15.24 1.51 28.78
C LEU A 5 -15.23 1.15 27.29
N THR A 6 -16.06 1.81 26.48
CA THR A 6 -16.05 1.62 25.01
C THR A 6 -14.74 2.09 24.38
N TYR A 7 -14.14 3.16 24.86
CA TYR A 7 -12.82 3.64 24.39
C TYR A 7 -11.70 2.67 24.75
N LEU A 8 -11.71 2.10 25.97
CA LEU A 8 -10.77 1.07 26.40
C LEU A 8 -10.88 -0.24 25.59
N ILE A 9 -12.08 -0.68 25.26
CA ILE A 9 -12.32 -1.86 24.43
C ILE A 9 -11.79 -1.61 23.01
N PHE A 10 -11.97 -0.40 22.46
CA PHE A 10 -11.45 -0.02 21.13
C PHE A 10 -9.91 -0.01 21.11
N ILE A 11 -9.26 0.54 22.14
CA ILE A 11 -7.80 0.51 22.26
C ILE A 11 -7.29 -0.92 22.42
N ALA A 12 -7.93 -1.75 23.25
CA ALA A 12 -7.54 -3.14 23.44
C ALA A 12 -7.69 -3.96 22.15
N SER A 13 -8.76 -3.77 21.38
CA SER A 13 -8.93 -4.43 20.08
C SER A 13 -7.92 -3.96 19.03
N ALA A 14 -7.58 -2.68 18.99
CA ALA A 14 -6.54 -2.14 18.12
C ALA A 14 -5.14 -2.69 18.49
N LEU A 15 -4.84 -2.80 19.79
CA LEU A 15 -3.59 -3.41 20.27
C LEU A 15 -3.51 -4.91 19.93
N CYS A 16 -4.60 -5.66 20.09
CA CYS A 16 -4.65 -7.07 19.69
C CYS A 16 -4.45 -7.26 18.19
N LEU A 17 -5.00 -6.37 17.34
CA LEU A 17 -4.79 -6.39 15.91
C LEU A 17 -3.34 -6.07 15.54
N LEU A 18 -2.70 -5.12 16.20
CA LEU A 18 -1.28 -4.78 16.01
C LEU A 18 -0.36 -5.93 16.43
N ILE A 19 -0.60 -6.56 17.56
CA ILE A 19 0.18 -7.72 18.04
C ILE A 19 0.01 -8.92 17.10
N SER A 20 -1.20 -9.17 16.62
CA SER A 20 -1.48 -10.24 15.64
C SER A 20 -0.80 -9.96 14.30
N SER A 21 -0.79 -8.72 13.83
CA SER A 21 -0.09 -8.29 12.62
C SER A 21 1.43 -8.49 12.76
N CYS A 22 2.02 -8.06 13.87
CA CYS A 22 3.45 -8.23 14.15
C CYS A 22 3.85 -9.72 14.17
N HIS A 23 3.05 -10.57 14.82
CA HIS A 23 3.32 -12.02 14.88
C HIS A 23 3.22 -12.70 13.50
N THR A 24 2.32 -12.24 12.64
CA THR A 24 2.20 -12.75 11.26
C THR A 24 3.37 -12.29 10.39
N GLN A 25 3.89 -11.08 10.58
CA GLN A 25 5.07 -10.56 9.88
C GLN A 25 6.32 -11.35 10.22
N VAL A 26 6.62 -11.57 11.51
CA VAL A 26 7.77 -12.37 11.96
C VAL A 26 7.75 -13.79 11.37
N ARG A 27 6.57 -14.44 11.31
CA ARG A 27 6.44 -15.76 10.69
C ARG A 27 6.69 -15.72 9.17
N ARG A 28 6.28 -14.66 8.48
CA ARG A 28 6.54 -14.48 7.04
C ARG A 28 8.03 -14.32 6.77
N GLU A 29 8.71 -13.49 7.54
CA GLU A 29 10.15 -13.27 7.40
C GLU A 29 10.95 -14.54 7.67
N GLN A 30 10.61 -15.30 8.72
CA GLN A 30 11.26 -16.57 8.98
C GLN A 30 11.04 -17.57 7.81
N ARG A 31 9.83 -17.68 7.31
CA ARG A 31 9.54 -18.54 6.15
C ARG A 31 10.30 -18.10 4.90
N ALA A 32 10.43 -16.80 4.65
CA ALA A 32 11.21 -16.27 3.55
C ALA A 32 12.71 -16.59 3.69
N ARG A 33 13.24 -16.53 4.91
CA ARG A 33 14.62 -16.93 5.21
C ARG A 33 14.87 -18.41 4.96
N ASP A 34 13.98 -19.27 5.44
CA ASP A 34 14.07 -20.73 5.23
C ASP A 34 14.05 -21.06 3.72
N LEU A 35 13.16 -20.41 2.95
CA LEU A 35 13.07 -20.58 1.49
C LEU A 35 14.31 -20.04 0.77
N TYR A 36 14.88 -18.93 1.21
CA TYR A 36 16.12 -18.39 0.66
C TYR A 36 17.29 -19.37 0.86
N GLU A 37 17.47 -19.89 2.08
CA GLU A 37 18.53 -20.86 2.40
C GLU A 37 18.37 -22.15 1.56
N GLU A 38 17.14 -22.63 1.42
CA GLU A 38 16.84 -23.77 0.56
C GLU A 38 17.16 -23.47 -0.92
N GLY A 39 16.78 -22.30 -1.42
CA GLY A 39 17.12 -21.85 -2.77
C GLY A 39 18.61 -21.78 -3.02
N VAL A 40 19.39 -21.28 -2.06
CA VAL A 40 20.87 -21.25 -2.14
C VAL A 40 21.45 -22.67 -2.20
N ARG A 41 20.93 -23.61 -1.37
CA ARG A 41 21.34 -25.02 -1.37
C ARG A 41 21.05 -25.68 -2.74
N LEU A 42 19.82 -25.53 -3.23
CA LEU A 42 19.39 -26.09 -4.53
C LEU A 42 20.22 -25.52 -5.69
N ARG A 43 20.55 -24.22 -5.64
CA ARG A 43 21.46 -23.60 -6.63
C ARG A 43 22.85 -24.27 -6.63
N SER A 44 23.41 -24.58 -5.45
CA SER A 44 24.70 -25.25 -5.32
C SER A 44 24.66 -26.69 -5.87
N GLU A 45 23.52 -27.34 -5.78
CA GLU A 45 23.24 -28.69 -6.34
C GLU A 45 22.90 -28.65 -7.83
N ARG A 46 22.97 -27.49 -8.49
CA ARG A 46 22.63 -27.23 -9.90
C ARG A 46 21.15 -27.44 -10.25
N LEU A 47 20.27 -27.50 -9.25
CA LEU A 47 18.81 -27.59 -9.40
C LEU A 47 18.23 -26.18 -9.56
N SER A 48 18.44 -25.58 -10.73
CA SER A 48 18.19 -24.15 -10.97
C SER A 48 16.71 -23.79 -10.96
N GLU A 49 15.83 -24.70 -11.41
CA GLU A 49 14.38 -24.49 -11.45
C GLU A 49 13.80 -24.42 -10.04
N GLU A 50 14.14 -25.39 -9.21
CA GLU A 50 13.69 -25.47 -7.82
C GLU A 50 14.25 -24.32 -7.00
N ALA A 51 15.52 -23.95 -7.23
CA ALA A 51 16.12 -22.76 -6.61
C ALA A 51 15.36 -21.48 -6.97
N THR A 52 15.02 -21.29 -8.25
CA THR A 52 14.25 -20.14 -8.73
C THR A 52 12.87 -20.06 -8.07
N LYS A 53 12.20 -21.21 -7.94
CA LYS A 53 10.91 -21.30 -7.26
C LYS A 53 11.00 -20.86 -5.80
N CYS A 54 12.01 -21.36 -5.07
CA CYS A 54 12.24 -20.96 -3.68
C CYS A 54 12.52 -19.44 -3.56
N PHE A 55 13.34 -18.87 -4.46
CA PHE A 55 13.62 -17.44 -4.45
C PHE A 55 12.40 -16.58 -4.79
N LEU A 56 11.54 -16.99 -5.73
CA LEU A 56 10.29 -16.30 -6.06
C LEU A 56 9.30 -16.32 -4.88
N GLU A 57 9.11 -17.47 -4.25
CA GLU A 57 8.26 -17.62 -3.08
C GLU A 57 8.81 -16.77 -1.91
N ALA A 58 10.12 -16.82 -1.64
CA ALA A 58 10.77 -15.99 -0.63
C ALA A 58 10.57 -14.50 -0.89
N LEU A 59 10.77 -14.04 -2.13
CA LEU A 59 10.57 -12.64 -2.53
C LEU A 59 9.14 -12.18 -2.29
N SER A 60 8.16 -13.02 -2.59
CA SER A 60 6.74 -12.72 -2.36
C SER A 60 6.39 -12.43 -0.90
N LEU A 61 7.15 -13.03 0.03
CA LEU A 61 6.94 -12.87 1.46
C LEU A 61 7.58 -11.60 2.04
N VAL A 62 8.64 -11.08 1.41
CA VAL A 62 9.40 -9.90 1.87
C VAL A 62 9.33 -8.69 0.96
N ASN A 63 8.53 -8.72 -0.10
CA ASN A 63 8.49 -7.63 -1.09
C ASN A 63 8.02 -6.30 -0.50
N ASP A 64 7.11 -6.32 0.47
CA ASP A 64 6.47 -5.15 1.08
C ASP A 64 7.12 -4.76 2.43
N VAL A 65 8.38 -5.15 2.65
CA VAL A 65 9.10 -4.83 3.89
C VAL A 65 9.36 -3.33 4.00
N ALA A 66 9.16 -2.78 5.20
CA ALA A 66 9.44 -1.38 5.49
C ALA A 66 10.94 -1.07 5.38
N ALA A 67 11.27 0.14 4.91
CA ALA A 67 12.65 0.56 4.61
C ALA A 67 13.55 0.70 5.86
N ASP A 68 13.00 0.65 7.05
CA ASP A 68 13.68 0.76 8.34
C ASP A 68 14.11 -0.58 8.96
N ASP A 69 13.68 -1.72 8.38
CA ASP A 69 14.13 -3.05 8.80
C ASP A 69 15.33 -3.53 7.97
N SER A 70 16.53 -3.23 8.47
CA SER A 70 17.80 -3.59 7.81
C SER A 70 17.95 -5.09 7.55
N ALA A 71 17.50 -5.97 8.46
CA ALA A 71 17.62 -7.42 8.31
C ALA A 71 16.74 -7.97 7.18
N SER A 72 15.52 -7.47 7.09
CA SER A 72 14.60 -7.86 6.02
C SER A 72 14.99 -7.25 4.68
N LEU A 73 15.53 -6.02 4.65
CA LEU A 73 16.13 -5.42 3.46
C LEU A 73 17.31 -6.23 2.95
N GLN A 74 18.22 -6.66 3.84
CA GLN A 74 19.35 -7.54 3.51
C GLN A 74 18.86 -8.85 2.87
N LEU A 75 17.86 -9.49 3.49
CA LEU A 75 17.29 -10.73 2.95
C LEU A 75 16.68 -10.50 1.56
N ARG A 76 15.90 -9.43 1.39
CA ARG A 76 15.27 -9.08 0.10
C ARG A 76 16.31 -8.81 -0.99
N ALA A 77 17.37 -8.07 -0.66
CA ALA A 77 18.46 -7.79 -1.59
C ALA A 77 19.16 -9.08 -2.03
N ASN A 78 19.49 -9.96 -1.09
CA ASN A 78 20.10 -11.25 -1.38
C ASN A 78 19.20 -12.14 -2.26
N ILE A 79 17.90 -12.18 -1.98
CA ILE A 79 16.93 -12.93 -2.80
C ILE A 79 16.89 -12.38 -4.23
N LYS A 80 16.82 -11.04 -4.39
CA LYS A 80 16.79 -10.39 -5.72
C LYS A 80 18.05 -10.67 -6.51
N ASP A 81 19.23 -10.56 -5.89
CA ASP A 81 20.50 -10.82 -6.58
C ASP A 81 20.62 -12.28 -7.02
N ASN A 82 20.23 -13.23 -6.16
CA ASN A 82 20.20 -14.66 -6.51
C ASN A 82 19.19 -14.96 -7.61
N LEU A 83 18.01 -14.33 -7.57
CA LEU A 83 16.99 -14.47 -8.62
C LEU A 83 17.49 -13.90 -9.95
N GLY A 84 18.17 -12.73 -9.91
CA GLY A 84 18.83 -12.17 -11.09
C GLY A 84 19.88 -13.12 -11.68
N ALA A 85 20.68 -13.78 -10.84
CA ALA A 85 21.64 -14.79 -11.29
C ALA A 85 20.96 -16.01 -11.95
N MET A 86 19.78 -16.43 -11.44
CA MET A 86 18.99 -17.49 -12.07
C MET A 86 18.44 -17.03 -13.42
N TYR A 87 17.91 -15.82 -13.51
CA TYR A 87 17.44 -15.24 -14.78
C TYR A 87 18.58 -15.14 -15.82
N ASN A 88 19.78 -14.69 -15.41
CA ASN A 88 20.96 -14.71 -16.30
C ASN A 88 21.25 -16.12 -16.82
N LYS A 89 21.21 -17.12 -15.96
CA LYS A 89 21.42 -18.52 -16.36
C LYS A 89 20.38 -19.01 -17.38
N HIS A 90 19.15 -18.51 -17.25
CA HIS A 90 18.05 -18.80 -18.19
C HIS A 90 17.99 -17.83 -19.37
N GLN A 91 19.01 -16.99 -19.58
CA GLN A 91 19.12 -16.00 -20.66
C GLN A 91 17.98 -14.95 -20.69
N MET A 92 17.31 -14.73 -19.55
CA MET A 92 16.32 -13.66 -19.33
C MET A 92 17.04 -12.40 -18.88
N PHE A 93 17.85 -11.80 -19.76
CA PHE A 93 18.85 -10.80 -19.36
C PHE A 93 18.24 -9.47 -18.89
N GLU A 94 17.11 -9.03 -19.47
CA GLU A 94 16.41 -7.83 -19.01
C GLU A 94 15.84 -8.02 -17.58
N ASP A 95 15.21 -9.17 -17.32
CA ASP A 95 14.68 -9.48 -15.97
C ASP A 95 15.84 -9.64 -14.97
N ALA A 96 16.96 -10.25 -15.39
CA ALA A 96 18.15 -10.37 -14.57
C ALA A 96 18.70 -8.99 -14.18
N LEU A 97 18.88 -8.10 -15.15
CA LEU A 97 19.39 -6.75 -14.91
C LEU A 97 18.47 -5.96 -13.97
N LYS A 98 17.14 -6.07 -14.17
CA LYS A 98 16.16 -5.44 -13.29
C LYS A 98 16.26 -5.94 -11.85
N MET A 99 16.44 -7.24 -11.63
CA MET A 99 16.60 -7.81 -10.30
C MET A 99 17.91 -7.36 -9.64
N HIS A 100 19.03 -7.39 -10.37
CA HIS A 100 20.32 -6.95 -9.85
C HIS A 100 20.33 -5.44 -9.51
N LEU A 101 19.77 -4.56 -10.36
CA LEU A 101 19.64 -3.14 -10.05
C LEU A 101 18.77 -2.90 -8.81
N SER A 102 17.66 -3.63 -8.68
CA SER A 102 16.81 -3.54 -7.50
C SER A 102 17.51 -4.08 -6.23
N ALA A 103 18.41 -5.05 -6.35
CA ALA A 103 19.24 -5.50 -5.25
C ALA A 103 20.27 -4.44 -4.84
N VAL A 104 20.89 -3.75 -5.81
CA VAL A 104 21.80 -2.61 -5.53
C VAL A 104 21.09 -1.54 -4.71
N ASP A 105 19.85 -1.19 -5.06
CA ASP A 105 19.08 -0.18 -4.32
C ASP A 105 18.82 -0.60 -2.87
N ASP A 106 18.49 -1.87 -2.65
CA ASP A 106 18.27 -2.40 -1.30
C ASP A 106 19.59 -2.45 -0.50
N PHE A 107 20.69 -2.95 -1.09
CA PHE A 107 22.01 -2.97 -0.43
C PHE A 107 22.52 -1.56 -0.09
N LYS A 108 22.25 -0.58 -0.95
CA LYS A 108 22.60 0.82 -0.71
C LYS A 108 21.85 1.41 0.49
N GLN A 109 20.59 1.03 0.72
CA GLN A 109 19.81 1.51 1.86
C GLN A 109 20.36 1.03 3.20
N ILE A 110 21.09 -0.09 3.21
CA ILE A 110 21.69 -0.69 4.42
C ILE A 110 23.21 -0.57 4.46
N ASP A 111 23.81 0.21 3.56
CA ASP A 111 25.26 0.43 3.44
C ASP A 111 26.07 -0.89 3.27
N ASP A 112 25.48 -1.94 2.67
CA ASP A 112 26.17 -3.20 2.39
C ASP A 112 27.03 -3.09 1.12
N SER A 113 28.30 -2.68 1.32
CA SER A 113 29.26 -2.54 0.22
C SER A 113 29.58 -3.87 -0.48
N VAL A 114 29.61 -5.00 0.24
CA VAL A 114 29.88 -6.33 -0.34
C VAL A 114 28.73 -6.78 -1.23
N GLY A 115 27.49 -6.59 -0.78
CA GLY A 115 26.30 -6.85 -1.56
C GLY A 115 26.25 -5.97 -2.81
N MET A 116 26.51 -4.66 -2.66
CA MET A 116 26.56 -3.72 -3.81
C MET A 116 27.61 -4.14 -4.83
N LEU A 117 28.82 -4.53 -4.41
CA LEU A 117 29.89 -4.99 -5.28
C LEU A 117 29.43 -6.16 -6.15
N THR A 118 28.86 -7.19 -5.53
CA THR A 118 28.39 -8.39 -6.24
C THR A 118 27.27 -8.06 -7.21
N ALA A 119 26.29 -7.26 -6.76
CA ALA A 119 25.13 -6.88 -7.59
C ALA A 119 25.56 -6.00 -8.80
N TRP A 120 26.46 -5.03 -8.63
CA TRP A 120 27.01 -4.22 -9.75
C TRP A 120 27.76 -5.07 -10.77
N ARG A 121 28.60 -6.01 -10.32
CA ARG A 121 29.27 -6.98 -11.21
C ARG A 121 28.26 -7.78 -12.02
N ASN A 122 27.19 -8.26 -11.38
CA ASN A 122 26.14 -9.02 -12.03
C ASN A 122 25.33 -8.14 -13.02
N CYS A 123 25.10 -6.86 -12.71
CA CYS A 123 24.55 -5.90 -13.68
C CYS A 123 25.43 -5.76 -14.93
N GLY A 124 26.75 -5.70 -14.76
CA GLY A 124 27.70 -5.65 -15.87
C GLY A 124 27.56 -6.87 -16.78
N ARG A 125 27.51 -8.07 -16.21
CA ARG A 125 27.30 -9.32 -16.95
C ARG A 125 25.97 -9.35 -17.72
N ALA A 126 24.88 -8.94 -17.10
CA ALA A 126 23.57 -8.88 -17.74
C ALA A 126 23.55 -7.84 -18.88
N ALA A 127 24.14 -6.66 -18.67
CA ALA A 127 24.24 -5.61 -19.69
C ALA A 127 25.09 -6.04 -20.89
N LYS A 128 26.20 -6.77 -20.67
CA LYS A 128 27.02 -7.37 -21.72
C LYS A 128 26.20 -8.34 -22.57
N SER A 129 25.43 -9.22 -21.93
CA SER A 129 24.59 -10.19 -22.64
C SER A 129 23.47 -9.53 -23.46
N LEU A 130 23.08 -8.28 -23.11
CA LEU A 130 22.16 -7.44 -23.89
C LEU A 130 22.86 -6.63 -24.99
N GLY A 131 24.19 -6.69 -25.10
CA GLY A 131 24.96 -5.86 -26.03
C GLY A 131 25.05 -4.38 -25.63
N TRP A 132 24.74 -4.03 -24.36
CA TRP A 132 24.75 -2.66 -23.86
C TRP A 132 26.14 -2.26 -23.34
N PHE A 133 27.13 -2.27 -24.19
CA PHE A 133 28.55 -2.10 -23.82
C PHE A 133 28.86 -0.84 -23.00
N PRO A 134 28.31 0.36 -23.30
CA PRO A 134 28.52 1.52 -22.43
C PRO A 134 28.01 1.31 -21.00
N LYS A 135 26.90 0.63 -20.84
CA LYS A 135 26.35 0.27 -19.53
C LYS A 135 27.14 -0.84 -18.84
N THR A 136 27.65 -1.79 -19.62
CA THR A 136 28.55 -2.84 -19.11
C THR A 136 29.74 -2.22 -18.40
N LYS A 137 30.41 -1.26 -19.08
CA LYS A 137 31.55 -0.54 -18.50
C LYS A 137 31.16 0.23 -17.24
N GLU A 138 30.07 1.00 -17.27
CA GLU A 138 29.57 1.78 -16.13
C GLU A 138 29.37 0.88 -14.90
N TYR A 139 28.72 -0.28 -15.08
CA TYR A 139 28.42 -1.18 -13.97
C TYR A 139 29.67 -1.88 -13.43
N TYR A 140 30.59 -2.31 -14.30
CA TYR A 140 31.86 -2.84 -13.85
C TYR A 140 32.76 -1.80 -13.18
N ASP A 141 32.77 -0.54 -13.64
CA ASP A 141 33.47 0.55 -12.98
C ASP A 141 32.95 0.79 -11.57
N ASN A 142 31.63 0.77 -11.36
CA ASN A 142 31.02 0.87 -10.04
C ASN A 142 31.47 -0.27 -9.11
N ALA A 143 31.43 -1.51 -9.60
CA ALA A 143 31.93 -2.67 -8.86
C ALA A 143 33.41 -2.52 -8.52
N PHE A 144 34.23 -2.10 -9.48
CA PHE A 144 35.69 -1.95 -9.34
C PHE A 144 36.07 -0.91 -8.28
N GLN A 145 35.37 0.23 -8.22
CA GLN A 145 35.59 1.23 -7.18
C GLN A 145 35.33 0.67 -5.78
N ILE A 146 34.25 -0.10 -5.63
CA ILE A 146 33.92 -0.73 -4.34
C ILE A 146 34.95 -1.81 -3.99
N ALA A 147 35.36 -2.66 -4.95
CA ALA A 147 36.38 -3.69 -4.72
C ALA A 147 37.70 -3.08 -4.23
N LYS A 148 38.13 -1.95 -4.83
CA LYS A 148 39.31 -1.18 -4.37
C LYS A 148 39.16 -0.65 -2.94
N LEU A 149 38.00 -0.11 -2.59
CA LEU A 149 37.71 0.38 -1.24
C LEU A 149 37.77 -0.75 -0.21
N LEU A 150 37.24 -1.92 -0.57
CA LEU A 150 37.25 -3.13 0.27
C LEU A 150 38.62 -3.83 0.29
N ARG A 151 39.52 -3.50 -0.62
CA ARG A 151 40.81 -4.19 -0.85
C ARG A 151 40.60 -5.69 -1.16
N ASP A 152 39.56 -6.00 -1.95
CA ASP A 152 39.25 -7.36 -2.40
C ASP A 152 40.03 -7.66 -3.69
N ASP A 153 41.27 -8.09 -3.54
CA ASP A 153 42.20 -8.37 -4.65
C ASP A 153 41.64 -9.48 -5.58
N THR A 154 40.92 -10.47 -5.02
CA THR A 154 40.27 -11.51 -5.83
C THR A 154 39.21 -10.93 -6.73
N MET A 155 38.35 -10.07 -6.20
CA MET A 155 37.29 -9.43 -7.00
C MET A 155 37.90 -8.45 -8.01
N ILE A 156 38.97 -7.73 -7.63
CA ILE A 156 39.72 -6.85 -8.55
C ILE A 156 40.24 -7.66 -9.74
N ALA A 157 40.87 -8.82 -9.52
CA ALA A 157 41.37 -9.67 -10.59
C ALA A 157 40.25 -10.20 -11.52
N ASN A 158 39.11 -10.63 -10.93
CA ASN A 158 37.95 -11.05 -11.68
C ASN A 158 37.37 -9.92 -12.53
N LEU A 159 37.28 -8.71 -12.00
CA LEU A 159 36.75 -7.55 -12.71
C LEU A 159 37.71 -7.11 -13.85
N TYR A 160 39.02 -7.20 -13.65
CA TYR A 160 40.00 -6.99 -14.73
C TYR A 160 39.78 -7.98 -15.90
N LEU A 161 39.63 -9.27 -15.62
CA LEU A 161 39.33 -10.28 -16.64
C LEU A 161 37.99 -9.99 -17.36
N GLU A 162 36.95 -9.69 -16.61
CA GLU A 162 35.63 -9.42 -17.18
C GLU A 162 35.61 -8.11 -18.00
N MET A 163 36.23 -7.06 -17.52
CA MET A 163 36.35 -5.80 -18.31
C MET A 163 37.15 -6.00 -19.59
N GLY A 164 38.26 -6.71 -19.51
CA GLY A 164 39.08 -7.01 -20.71
C GLY A 164 38.29 -7.80 -21.74
N ARG A 165 37.64 -8.89 -21.33
CA ARG A 165 36.88 -9.79 -22.20
C ARG A 165 35.53 -9.22 -22.62
N ASP A 166 34.73 -8.70 -21.66
CA ASP A 166 33.34 -8.40 -21.86
C ASP A 166 33.07 -6.97 -22.33
N TYR A 167 34.09 -6.10 -22.30
CA TYR A 167 34.00 -4.73 -22.79
C TYR A 167 35.04 -4.41 -23.83
N TYR A 168 36.34 -4.39 -23.49
CA TYR A 168 37.39 -3.91 -24.42
C TYR A 168 37.56 -4.81 -25.64
N MET A 169 37.46 -6.12 -25.48
CA MET A 169 37.50 -7.05 -26.62
C MET A 169 36.28 -6.88 -27.54
N GLU A 170 35.11 -6.57 -27.00
CA GLU A 170 33.85 -6.41 -27.76
C GLU A 170 33.77 -5.07 -28.51
N ILE A 171 34.58 -4.08 -28.13
CA ILE A 171 34.71 -2.79 -28.82
C ILE A 171 35.98 -2.69 -29.67
N ASP A 172 36.67 -3.84 -29.92
CA ASP A 172 37.89 -3.96 -30.71
C ASP A 172 39.09 -3.16 -30.17
N ASP A 173 39.10 -2.79 -28.87
CA ASP A 173 40.24 -2.18 -28.18
C ASP A 173 41.14 -3.29 -27.59
N TYR A 174 41.80 -4.02 -28.48
CA TYR A 174 42.54 -5.24 -28.12
C TYR A 174 43.76 -4.97 -27.24
N GLU A 175 44.47 -3.84 -27.43
CA GLU A 175 45.61 -3.45 -26.61
C GLU A 175 45.20 -3.21 -25.16
N THR A 176 44.11 -2.45 -24.94
CA THR A 176 43.57 -2.24 -23.60
C THR A 176 43.03 -3.54 -23.04
N ALA A 177 42.36 -4.38 -23.83
CA ALA A 177 41.88 -5.70 -23.40
C ALA A 177 43.03 -6.59 -22.89
N ILE A 178 44.18 -6.63 -23.62
CA ILE A 178 45.38 -7.37 -23.21
C ILE A 178 45.91 -6.85 -21.87
N GLU A 179 46.03 -5.53 -21.70
CA GLU A 179 46.49 -4.92 -20.44
C GLU A 179 45.58 -5.37 -19.24
N TYR A 180 44.29 -5.29 -19.44
CA TYR A 180 43.33 -5.68 -18.39
C TYR A 180 43.44 -7.18 -18.06
N VAL A 181 43.48 -8.07 -19.03
CA VAL A 181 43.58 -9.51 -18.78
C VAL A 181 44.96 -9.89 -18.20
N LEU A 182 46.03 -9.22 -18.58
CA LEU A 182 47.34 -9.37 -17.94
C LEU A 182 47.34 -8.94 -16.49
N ASN A 183 46.68 -7.82 -16.15
CA ASN A 183 46.51 -7.34 -14.78
C ASN A 183 45.76 -8.39 -13.93
N ALA A 184 44.71 -9.02 -14.48
CA ALA A 184 44.03 -10.10 -13.81
C ALA A 184 44.96 -11.28 -13.45
N ILE A 185 45.84 -11.66 -14.36
CA ILE A 185 46.83 -12.75 -14.10
C ILE A 185 47.96 -12.33 -13.16
N VAL A 186 48.39 -11.06 -13.21
CA VAL A 186 49.42 -10.55 -12.29
C VAL A 186 48.93 -10.55 -10.85
N GLU A 187 47.70 -10.10 -10.61
CA GLU A 187 47.10 -10.15 -9.28
C GLU A 187 47.06 -11.58 -8.71
N THR A 188 46.92 -12.61 -9.55
CA THR A 188 46.98 -14.01 -9.10
C THR A 188 48.39 -14.44 -8.63
N ARG A 189 49.46 -13.80 -9.08
CA ARG A 189 50.84 -14.13 -8.66
C ARG A 189 51.15 -13.68 -7.23
N HIS A 190 50.38 -12.74 -6.69
CA HIS A 190 50.48 -12.28 -5.30
C HIS A 190 49.62 -13.12 -4.32
N GLY A 191 49.10 -14.27 -4.76
CA GLY A 191 48.34 -15.21 -3.95
C GLY A 191 46.84 -14.96 -3.95
N THR A 192 46.36 -14.04 -4.78
CA THR A 192 44.96 -13.74 -5.00
C THR A 192 44.47 -14.44 -6.27
N SER A 193 43.41 -15.12 -6.21
CA SER A 193 43.20 -16.30 -7.04
C SER A 193 42.19 -16.10 -8.15
N LEU A 194 42.63 -15.92 -9.38
CA LEU A 194 41.94 -16.60 -10.45
C LEU A 194 42.27 -18.11 -10.32
N GLN A 195 41.30 -18.92 -9.99
CA GLN A 195 41.49 -20.37 -9.83
C GLN A 195 40.70 -21.15 -10.87
N GLY A 196 41.23 -22.28 -11.26
CA GLY A 196 40.51 -23.22 -12.12
C GLY A 196 40.10 -22.60 -13.46
N ASN A 197 38.83 -22.63 -13.77
CA ASN A 197 38.29 -22.19 -15.05
C ASN A 197 38.56 -20.71 -15.43
N ASP A 198 38.76 -19.82 -14.46
CA ASP A 198 38.96 -18.41 -14.75
C ASP A 198 40.36 -18.13 -15.29
N ILE A 199 41.37 -18.89 -14.85
CA ILE A 199 42.71 -18.80 -15.41
C ILE A 199 42.79 -19.37 -16.83
N ASP A 200 42.04 -20.45 -17.13
CA ASP A 200 41.96 -21.02 -18.47
C ASP A 200 41.29 -20.04 -19.43
N ILE A 201 40.20 -19.39 -18.97
CA ILE A 201 39.52 -18.32 -19.74
C ILE A 201 40.46 -17.13 -19.99
N ALA A 202 41.22 -16.71 -18.96
CA ALA A 202 42.20 -15.61 -19.14
C ALA A 202 43.28 -15.95 -20.15
N ASN A 203 43.85 -17.17 -20.07
CA ASN A 203 44.82 -17.65 -21.05
C ASN A 203 44.23 -17.75 -22.47
N MET A 204 43.04 -18.34 -22.61
CA MET A 204 42.33 -18.40 -23.89
C MET A 204 42.12 -16.98 -24.46
N THR A 205 41.61 -16.05 -23.63
CA THR A 205 41.35 -14.66 -24.03
C THR A 205 42.64 -13.97 -24.52
N LEU A 206 43.74 -14.10 -23.77
CA LEU A 206 45.02 -13.52 -24.19
C LEU A 206 45.51 -14.10 -25.51
N GLY A 207 45.39 -15.42 -25.70
CA GLY A 207 45.76 -16.07 -26.94
C GLY A 207 44.96 -15.52 -28.13
N ILE A 208 43.66 -15.35 -27.98
CA ILE A 208 42.78 -14.76 -29.01
C ILE A 208 43.13 -13.28 -29.26
N LEU A 209 43.34 -12.50 -28.20
CA LEU A 209 43.69 -11.07 -28.32
C LEU A 209 45.03 -10.86 -29.05
N TYR A 210 46.07 -11.64 -28.68
CA TYR A 210 47.36 -11.57 -29.37
C TYR A 210 47.25 -12.01 -30.85
N TYR A 211 46.39 -12.99 -31.18
CA TYR A 211 46.10 -13.35 -32.57
C TYR A 211 45.45 -12.18 -33.34
N TYR A 212 44.50 -11.46 -32.74
CA TYR A 212 43.84 -10.32 -33.39
C TYR A 212 44.79 -9.13 -33.71
N ILE A 213 45.90 -8.99 -32.97
CA ILE A 213 46.91 -7.99 -33.22
C ILE A 213 48.15 -8.56 -33.97
N ASP A 214 48.00 -9.71 -34.63
CA ASP A 214 49.05 -10.39 -35.43
C ASP A 214 50.32 -10.81 -34.64
N GLU A 215 50.25 -10.87 -33.31
CA GLU A 215 51.35 -11.31 -32.43
C GLU A 215 51.29 -12.81 -32.15
N ASN A 216 51.32 -13.64 -33.22
CA ASN A 216 51.10 -15.08 -33.15
C ASN A 216 52.08 -15.83 -32.21
N ASP A 217 53.35 -15.39 -32.16
CA ASP A 217 54.36 -15.97 -31.26
C ASP A 217 54.02 -15.76 -29.78
N LYS A 218 53.35 -14.65 -29.46
CA LYS A 218 52.86 -14.40 -28.10
C LYS A 218 51.54 -15.14 -27.81
N ALA A 219 50.73 -15.35 -28.82
CA ALA A 219 49.44 -16.04 -28.69
C ALA A 219 49.64 -17.50 -28.29
N LYS A 220 50.52 -18.26 -28.98
CA LYS A 220 50.72 -19.71 -28.83
C LYS A 220 50.90 -20.18 -27.39
N PRO A 221 51.82 -19.58 -26.57
CA PRO A 221 52.01 -20.04 -25.18
C PRO A 221 50.79 -19.89 -24.30
N TYR A 222 49.92 -18.91 -24.55
CA TYR A 222 48.67 -18.73 -23.79
C TYR A 222 47.63 -19.73 -24.25
N LEU A 223 47.51 -20.01 -25.56
CA LEU A 223 46.60 -21.02 -26.11
C LEU A 223 46.95 -22.44 -25.62
N GLU A 224 48.25 -22.79 -25.60
CA GLU A 224 48.70 -24.05 -25.03
C GLU A 224 48.34 -24.26 -23.57
N ARG A 225 48.44 -23.18 -22.76
CA ARG A 225 47.99 -23.27 -21.35
C ARG A 225 46.47 -23.42 -21.25
N ALA A 226 45.69 -22.78 -22.09
CA ALA A 226 44.24 -22.86 -22.10
C ALA A 226 43.74 -24.25 -22.54
N LEU A 227 44.53 -25.04 -23.30
CA LEU A 227 44.21 -26.41 -23.67
C LEU A 227 44.16 -27.39 -22.48
N GLN A 228 44.70 -27.00 -21.30
CA GLN A 228 44.60 -27.80 -20.10
C GLN A 228 43.18 -27.75 -19.48
N SER A 229 42.30 -26.89 -19.98
CA SER A 229 40.92 -26.81 -19.54
C SER A 229 40.13 -28.07 -19.83
N ASP A 230 39.22 -28.44 -18.91
CA ASP A 230 38.28 -29.54 -19.14
C ASP A 230 37.04 -29.12 -19.96
N ARG A 231 36.88 -27.83 -20.25
CA ARG A 231 35.71 -27.29 -20.96
C ARG A 231 35.83 -27.37 -22.46
N ALA A 232 34.87 -28.06 -23.11
CA ALA A 232 34.84 -28.20 -24.56
C ALA A 232 34.81 -26.82 -25.29
N GLY A 233 34.04 -25.83 -24.77
CA GLY A 233 33.98 -24.48 -25.34
C GLY A 233 35.31 -23.71 -25.31
N VAL A 234 36.13 -23.90 -24.26
CA VAL A 234 37.49 -23.28 -24.20
C VAL A 234 38.39 -23.92 -25.28
N LYS A 235 38.45 -25.27 -25.35
CA LYS A 235 39.23 -25.97 -26.33
C LYS A 235 38.81 -25.66 -27.75
N MET A 236 37.51 -25.59 -28.02
CA MET A 236 36.96 -25.17 -29.30
C MET A 236 37.52 -23.80 -29.73
N SER A 237 37.43 -22.80 -28.87
CA SER A 237 37.92 -21.43 -29.16
C SER A 237 39.43 -21.41 -29.37
N VAL A 238 40.19 -22.20 -28.60
CA VAL A 238 41.64 -22.33 -28.76
C VAL A 238 42.00 -22.95 -30.11
N TYR A 239 41.39 -24.09 -30.51
CA TYR A 239 41.68 -24.73 -31.79
C TYR A 239 41.24 -23.88 -32.96
N GLN A 240 40.14 -23.13 -32.87
CA GLN A 240 39.73 -22.16 -33.87
C GLN A 240 40.83 -21.06 -34.09
N THR A 241 41.39 -20.58 -32.99
CA THR A 241 42.48 -19.55 -33.06
C THR A 241 43.77 -20.16 -33.62
N LEU A 242 44.16 -21.37 -33.16
CA LEU A 242 45.34 -22.10 -33.69
C LEU A 242 45.20 -22.41 -35.17
N TYR A 243 44.02 -22.78 -35.65
CA TYR A 243 43.69 -22.94 -37.05
C TYR A 243 43.99 -21.65 -37.86
N GLY A 244 43.49 -20.49 -37.38
CA GLY A 244 43.75 -19.19 -37.98
C GLY A 244 45.26 -18.85 -38.02
N ILE A 245 45.99 -19.12 -36.92
CA ILE A 245 47.45 -18.91 -36.86
C ILE A 245 48.16 -19.81 -37.89
N ALA A 246 47.82 -21.13 -37.99
CA ALA A 246 48.44 -22.04 -38.94
C ALA A 246 48.20 -21.63 -40.40
N LEU A 247 47.02 -21.07 -40.71
CA LEU A 247 46.73 -20.50 -42.04
C LEU A 247 47.61 -19.27 -42.33
N ASN A 248 47.76 -18.36 -41.37
CA ASN A 248 48.61 -17.17 -41.52
C ASN A 248 50.11 -17.56 -41.72
N GLU A 249 50.51 -18.68 -41.11
CA GLU A 249 51.88 -19.23 -41.26
C GLU A 249 52.05 -20.14 -42.49
N GLU A 250 51.04 -20.25 -43.36
CA GLU A 250 51.02 -21.13 -44.56
C GLU A 250 51.26 -22.62 -44.22
N ASN A 251 51.05 -23.06 -42.98
CA ASN A 251 51.23 -24.43 -42.53
C ASN A 251 49.91 -25.22 -42.70
N ILE A 252 49.71 -25.70 -43.93
CA ILE A 252 48.45 -26.38 -44.29
C ILE A 252 48.23 -27.69 -43.50
N GLU A 253 49.31 -28.43 -43.17
CA GLU A 253 49.21 -29.68 -42.42
C GLU A 253 48.66 -29.42 -41.02
N MET A 254 49.22 -28.49 -40.30
CA MET A 254 48.74 -28.09 -38.97
C MET A 254 47.35 -27.46 -39.01
N ALA A 255 47.07 -26.64 -40.06
CA ALA A 255 45.75 -26.08 -40.24
C ALA A 255 44.66 -27.19 -40.34
N MET A 256 44.89 -28.21 -41.14
CA MET A 256 43.95 -29.33 -41.28
C MET A 256 43.77 -30.09 -39.96
N GLU A 257 44.84 -30.31 -39.18
CA GLU A 257 44.76 -30.96 -37.87
C GLU A 257 43.94 -30.08 -36.89
N TYR A 258 44.19 -28.81 -36.81
CA TYR A 258 43.45 -27.90 -35.91
C TYR A 258 41.98 -27.71 -36.33
N GLU A 259 41.67 -27.73 -37.62
CA GLU A 259 40.30 -27.70 -38.13
C GLU A 259 39.53 -28.96 -37.67
N GLN A 260 40.16 -30.13 -37.77
CA GLN A 260 39.50 -31.36 -37.30
C GLN A 260 39.23 -31.33 -35.81
N LEU A 261 40.19 -30.90 -34.99
CA LEU A 261 40.00 -30.72 -33.53
C LEU A 261 38.96 -29.66 -33.18
N PHE A 262 38.99 -28.55 -33.91
CA PHE A 262 37.95 -27.52 -33.75
C PHE A 262 36.55 -28.08 -33.99
N LEU A 263 36.33 -28.84 -35.08
CA LEU A 263 35.05 -29.44 -35.40
C LEU A 263 34.61 -30.46 -34.32
N GLU A 264 35.57 -31.29 -33.82
CA GLU A 264 35.29 -32.23 -32.74
C GLU A 264 34.84 -31.52 -31.47
N TYR A 265 35.59 -30.52 -31.01
CA TYR A 265 35.23 -29.77 -29.76
C TYR A 265 34.04 -28.86 -29.97
N MET A 266 33.73 -28.38 -31.19
CA MET A 266 32.52 -27.68 -31.55
C MET A 266 31.29 -28.56 -31.34
N ALA A 267 31.36 -29.82 -31.83
CA ALA A 267 30.27 -30.78 -31.64
C ALA A 267 30.02 -31.14 -30.13
N LEU A 268 31.13 -31.24 -29.37
CA LEU A 268 31.04 -31.44 -27.91
C LEU A 268 30.44 -30.26 -27.21
N ALA A 269 30.87 -29.04 -27.50
CA ALA A 269 30.37 -27.79 -26.94
C ALA A 269 28.89 -27.57 -27.31
N GLU A 270 28.50 -27.90 -28.55
CA GLU A 270 27.11 -27.81 -29.01
C GLU A 270 26.22 -28.79 -28.26
N LYS A 271 26.70 -30.03 -28.02
CA LYS A 271 25.98 -31.03 -27.22
C LYS A 271 25.79 -30.57 -25.79
N GLU A 272 26.82 -30.00 -25.16
CA GLU A 272 26.71 -29.37 -23.84
C GLU A 272 25.67 -28.22 -23.84
N HIS A 273 25.74 -27.36 -24.85
CA HIS A 273 24.83 -26.24 -25.00
C HIS A 273 23.37 -26.63 -25.30
N ASN A 274 23.17 -27.65 -26.17
CA ASN A 274 21.82 -28.16 -26.48
C ASN A 274 21.14 -28.80 -25.28
N ASN A 275 21.88 -29.50 -24.44
CA ASN A 275 21.36 -30.02 -23.19
C ASN A 275 20.96 -28.88 -22.24
N GLU A 276 21.76 -27.85 -22.16
CA GLU A 276 21.45 -26.64 -21.38
C GLU A 276 20.22 -25.88 -21.95
N ASN A 277 20.10 -25.76 -23.28
CA ASN A 277 18.96 -25.12 -23.95
C ASN A 277 17.63 -25.85 -23.72
N ILE A 278 17.62 -27.18 -23.80
CA ILE A 278 16.39 -27.95 -23.52
C ILE A 278 15.96 -27.78 -22.08
N GLN A 279 16.89 -27.81 -21.13
CA GLN A 279 16.62 -27.55 -19.73
C GLN A 279 16.14 -26.09 -19.54
N ARG A 280 16.75 -25.12 -20.25
CA ARG A 280 16.34 -23.70 -20.19
C ARG A 280 14.90 -23.50 -20.66
N VAL A 281 14.50 -24.01 -21.83
CA VAL A 281 13.15 -23.83 -22.37
C VAL A 281 12.11 -24.43 -21.43
N LYS A 282 12.43 -25.56 -20.82
CA LYS A 282 11.57 -26.18 -19.81
C LYS A 282 11.47 -25.32 -18.56
N ALA A 283 12.61 -24.81 -18.06
CA ALA A 283 12.66 -23.92 -16.91
C ALA A 283 11.92 -22.59 -17.15
N GLU A 284 12.08 -21.97 -18.33
CA GLU A 284 11.34 -20.76 -18.72
C GLU A 284 9.82 -20.96 -18.70
N SER A 285 9.36 -22.11 -19.24
CA SER A 285 7.95 -22.46 -19.26
C SER A 285 7.39 -22.64 -17.84
N GLU A 286 8.11 -23.35 -16.97
CA GLU A 286 7.71 -23.58 -15.59
C GLU A 286 7.78 -22.30 -14.76
N LEU A 287 8.80 -21.46 -14.97
CA LEU A 287 8.96 -20.18 -14.33
C LEU A 287 7.83 -19.21 -14.70
N ALA A 288 7.45 -19.16 -15.98
CA ALA A 288 6.32 -18.35 -16.45
C ALA A 288 5.00 -18.80 -15.80
N ALA A 289 4.79 -20.11 -15.68
CA ALA A 289 3.62 -20.68 -15.01
C ALA A 289 3.60 -20.30 -13.52
N GLN A 290 4.73 -20.40 -12.82
CA GLN A 290 4.85 -20.03 -11.41
C GLN A 290 4.66 -18.54 -11.16
N LYS A 291 5.20 -17.67 -12.04
CA LYS A 291 5.00 -16.22 -11.99
C LYS A 291 3.52 -15.85 -12.10
N ASN A 292 2.81 -16.51 -13.03
CA ASN A 292 1.37 -16.32 -13.20
C ASN A 292 0.56 -16.81 -11.99
N GLU A 293 0.94 -17.95 -11.41
CA GLU A 293 0.31 -18.49 -10.19
C GLU A 293 0.52 -17.55 -8.99
N LEU A 294 1.74 -17.05 -8.82
CA LEU A 294 2.07 -16.11 -7.76
C LEU A 294 1.29 -14.79 -7.88
N GLU A 295 1.19 -14.25 -9.11
CA GLU A 295 0.37 -13.07 -9.38
C GLU A 295 -1.12 -13.33 -9.09
N ALA A 296 -1.64 -14.50 -9.40
CA ALA A 296 -3.00 -14.91 -9.08
C ALA A 296 -3.24 -14.98 -7.56
N ILE A 297 -2.28 -15.54 -6.81
CA ILE A 297 -2.32 -15.58 -5.34
C ILE A 297 -2.28 -14.15 -4.75
N HIS A 298 -1.42 -13.28 -5.27
CA HIS A 298 -1.36 -11.88 -4.83
C HIS A 298 -2.68 -11.14 -5.08
N ARG A 299 -3.30 -11.32 -6.26
CA ARG A 299 -4.61 -10.74 -6.58
C ARG A 299 -5.70 -11.24 -5.64
N THR A 300 -5.72 -12.54 -5.34
CA THR A 300 -6.72 -13.12 -4.42
C THR A 300 -6.52 -12.66 -2.97
N ASN A 301 -5.28 -12.51 -2.52
CA ASN A 301 -4.97 -12.02 -1.18
C ASN A 301 -5.31 -10.54 -0.99
N SER A 302 -5.01 -9.69 -1.99
CA SER A 302 -5.43 -8.29 -1.97
C SER A 302 -6.95 -8.16 -1.99
N LEU A 303 -7.66 -8.97 -2.78
CA LEU A 303 -9.13 -8.99 -2.80
C LEU A 303 -9.72 -9.38 -1.43
N LYS A 304 -9.15 -10.40 -0.77
CA LYS A 304 -9.54 -10.79 0.60
C LYS A 304 -9.30 -9.66 1.60
N LEU A 305 -8.17 -8.94 1.47
CA LEU A 305 -7.87 -7.80 2.33
C LEU A 305 -8.90 -6.67 2.14
N TYR A 306 -9.23 -6.32 0.89
CA TYR A 306 -10.27 -5.31 0.61
C TYR A 306 -11.64 -5.71 1.16
N LEU A 307 -12.03 -6.98 1.02
CA LEU A 307 -13.29 -7.49 1.56
C LEU A 307 -13.32 -7.45 3.09
N THR A 308 -12.23 -7.76 3.77
CA THR A 308 -12.15 -7.66 5.24
C THR A 308 -12.23 -6.21 5.72
N ILE A 309 -11.55 -5.27 5.05
CA ILE A 309 -11.64 -3.85 5.34
C ILE A 309 -13.08 -3.34 5.14
N ALA A 310 -13.73 -3.71 4.03
CA ALA A 310 -15.12 -3.34 3.76
C ALA A 310 -16.09 -3.88 4.82
N ALA A 311 -15.89 -5.12 5.26
CA ALA A 311 -16.70 -5.72 6.33
C ALA A 311 -16.55 -4.96 7.66
N VAL A 312 -15.33 -4.57 8.03
CA VAL A 312 -15.08 -3.76 9.24
C VAL A 312 -15.78 -2.39 9.15
N PHE A 313 -15.73 -1.75 7.97
CA PHE A 313 -16.43 -0.48 7.73
C PHE A 313 -17.94 -0.61 7.86
N ILE A 314 -18.54 -1.68 7.32
CA ILE A 314 -19.98 -1.95 7.45
C ILE A 314 -20.37 -2.15 8.90
N VAL A 315 -19.61 -2.92 9.66
CA VAL A 315 -19.85 -3.13 11.10
C VAL A 315 -19.78 -1.80 11.86
N ALA A 316 -18.77 -0.99 11.60
CA ALA A 316 -18.63 0.33 12.22
C ALA A 316 -19.83 1.25 11.91
N LEU A 317 -20.30 1.24 10.67
CA LEU A 317 -21.47 2.02 10.22
C LEU A 317 -22.75 1.57 10.94
N VAL A 318 -22.96 0.25 11.06
CA VAL A 318 -24.11 -0.32 11.79
C VAL A 318 -24.07 0.08 13.28
N ILE A 319 -22.91 0.01 13.92
CA ILE A 319 -22.75 0.45 15.31
C ILE A 319 -23.10 1.94 15.45
N LEU A 320 -22.65 2.78 14.54
CA LEU A 320 -22.92 4.22 14.54
C LEU A 320 -24.40 4.53 14.36
N LEU A 321 -25.11 3.76 13.51
CA LEU A 321 -26.56 3.87 13.34
C LEU A 321 -27.32 3.45 14.59
N ILE A 322 -26.89 2.38 15.28
CA ILE A 322 -27.49 1.94 16.55
C ILE A 322 -27.32 3.01 17.63
N ILE A 323 -26.12 3.60 17.73
CA ILE A 323 -25.84 4.69 18.68
C ILE A 323 -26.73 5.90 18.39
N ARG A 324 -26.83 6.34 17.13
CA ARG A 324 -27.71 7.45 16.73
C ARG A 324 -29.16 7.19 17.06
N ARG A 325 -29.66 5.97 16.77
CA ARG A 325 -31.04 5.58 17.10
C ARG A 325 -31.30 5.63 18.63
N LYS A 326 -30.35 5.18 19.43
CA LYS A 326 -30.45 5.22 20.89
C LYS A 326 -30.48 6.64 21.43
N ILE A 327 -29.60 7.53 20.92
CA ILE A 327 -29.59 8.95 21.30
C ILE A 327 -30.93 9.61 20.93
N ALA A 328 -31.48 9.34 19.76
CA ALA A 328 -32.77 9.87 19.32
C ALA A 328 -33.91 9.38 20.23
N GLN A 329 -33.94 8.09 20.62
CA GLN A 329 -34.92 7.53 21.54
C GLN A 329 -34.82 8.15 22.93
N ASP A 330 -33.62 8.34 23.47
CA ASP A 330 -33.40 8.97 24.76
C ASP A 330 -33.89 10.44 24.77
N LYS A 331 -33.67 11.15 23.64
CA LYS A 331 -34.18 12.52 23.48
C LYS A 331 -35.69 12.59 23.41
N ILE A 332 -36.34 11.65 22.69
CA ILE A 332 -37.80 11.55 22.63
C ILE A 332 -38.37 11.32 24.05
N LYS A 333 -37.82 10.35 24.81
CA LYS A 333 -38.25 10.08 26.19
C LYS A 333 -38.07 11.27 27.13
N SER A 334 -37.03 12.08 26.94
CA SER A 334 -36.82 13.27 27.75
C SER A 334 -37.88 14.34 27.46
N LEU A 335 -38.21 14.55 26.16
CA LEU A 335 -39.26 15.48 25.72
C LEU A 335 -40.65 15.03 26.18
N GLU A 336 -40.96 13.74 26.14
CA GLU A 336 -42.21 13.19 26.65
C GLU A 336 -42.38 13.45 28.16
N LYS A 337 -41.31 13.25 28.95
CA LYS A 337 -41.33 13.56 30.40
C LYS A 337 -41.55 15.05 30.67
N GLU A 338 -40.90 15.92 29.89
CA GLU A 338 -41.07 17.36 30.01
C GLU A 338 -42.50 17.79 29.67
N LEU A 339 -43.11 17.19 28.62
CA LEU A 339 -44.50 17.43 28.26
C LEU A 339 -45.47 16.98 29.34
N GLN A 340 -45.26 15.77 29.93
CA GLN A 340 -46.07 15.28 31.03
C GLN A 340 -45.99 16.15 32.29
N MET A 341 -44.80 16.69 32.61
CA MET A 341 -44.65 17.62 33.73
C MET A 341 -45.37 18.94 33.46
N ARG A 342 -45.31 19.45 32.24
CA ARG A 342 -46.04 20.67 31.84
C ARG A 342 -47.55 20.48 31.97
N ASP A 343 -48.09 19.40 31.44
CA ASP A 343 -49.51 19.09 31.51
C ASP A 343 -49.97 18.94 32.97
N LYS A 344 -49.17 18.32 33.84
CA LYS A 344 -49.48 18.16 35.25
C LYS A 344 -49.56 19.50 35.98
N VAL A 345 -48.72 20.47 35.66
CA VAL A 345 -48.74 21.82 36.21
C VAL A 345 -50.02 22.56 35.75
N MET A 346 -50.31 22.48 34.46
CA MET A 346 -51.47 23.19 33.87
C MET A 346 -52.80 22.63 34.35
N LEU A 347 -52.86 21.30 34.64
CA LEU A 347 -54.07 20.66 35.18
C LEU A 347 -54.51 21.19 36.56
N SER A 348 -53.67 21.90 37.26
CA SER A 348 -54.04 22.59 38.52
C SER A 348 -54.92 23.83 38.30
N SER A 349 -54.94 24.39 37.09
CA SER A 349 -55.84 25.52 36.74
C SER A 349 -57.22 25.02 36.35
N ARG A 350 -58.23 25.53 37.01
CA ARG A 350 -59.65 25.21 36.73
C ARG A 350 -60.06 25.60 35.30
N VAL A 351 -59.58 26.77 34.83
CA VAL A 351 -59.82 27.26 33.46
C VAL A 351 -59.19 26.29 32.43
N PHE A 352 -57.92 25.88 32.65
CA PHE A 352 -57.21 24.94 31.73
C PHE A 352 -57.90 23.59 31.68
N THR A 353 -58.31 23.01 32.83
CA THR A 353 -59.00 21.75 32.89
C THR A 353 -60.36 21.81 32.20
N THR A 354 -61.09 22.92 32.35
CA THR A 354 -62.35 23.15 31.66
C THR A 354 -62.15 23.25 30.15
N ALA A 355 -61.15 24.01 29.70
CA ALA A 355 -60.81 24.14 28.28
C ALA A 355 -60.37 22.76 27.66
N LYS A 356 -59.63 21.94 28.40
CA LYS A 356 -59.21 20.62 27.97
C LYS A 356 -60.38 19.67 27.82
N LYS A 357 -61.30 19.63 28.80
CA LYS A 357 -62.51 18.82 28.69
C LYS A 357 -63.39 19.23 27.50
N LEU A 358 -63.53 20.53 27.23
CA LEU A 358 -64.26 21.04 26.07
C LEU A 358 -63.59 20.66 24.76
N SER A 359 -62.23 20.62 24.71
CA SER A 359 -61.50 20.19 23.51
C SER A 359 -61.68 18.71 23.21
N GLU A 360 -61.91 17.87 24.24
CA GLU A 360 -62.13 16.44 24.10
C GLU A 360 -63.58 16.09 23.77
N HIS A 361 -64.56 16.91 24.17
CA HIS A 361 -66.00 16.67 23.99
C HIS A 361 -66.70 17.96 23.50
N LEU A 362 -66.67 18.20 22.18
CA LEU A 362 -67.25 19.39 21.50
C LEU A 362 -68.83 19.44 21.51
N THR A 363 -69.51 18.86 22.48
CA THR A 363 -70.95 18.98 22.61
C THR A 363 -71.29 19.97 23.72
N ALA A 364 -71.72 21.15 23.30
CA ALA A 364 -71.89 22.38 24.08
C ALA A 364 -73.12 22.38 25.01
N GLU A 365 -73.74 21.24 25.39
CA GLU A 365 -75.07 21.24 26.01
C GLU A 365 -75.11 21.23 27.53
N ALA A 366 -74.07 21.43 28.29
CA ALA A 366 -74.27 21.57 29.77
C ALA A 366 -72.99 22.00 30.52
N PHE A 367 -72.25 22.99 30.13
CA PHE A 367 -71.18 23.51 30.96
C PHE A 367 -71.54 24.91 31.49
N ASN A 368 -71.94 24.96 32.79
CA ASN A 368 -72.03 26.24 33.51
C ASN A 368 -70.57 26.66 33.87
N PHE A 369 -70.08 27.69 33.20
CA PHE A 369 -68.70 28.20 33.41
C PHE A 369 -68.73 29.35 34.42
N ASP A 370 -69.02 29.06 35.66
CA ASP A 370 -68.86 30.04 36.74
C ASP A 370 -67.36 30.16 37.07
N LEU A 371 -66.60 30.84 36.20
CA LEU A 371 -65.14 31.08 36.31
C LEU A 371 -64.94 32.45 36.99
N SER A 372 -64.42 32.45 38.19
CA SER A 372 -64.08 33.62 38.96
C SER A 372 -62.80 34.32 38.41
N ASP A 373 -62.60 35.57 38.75
CA ASP A 373 -61.36 36.29 38.42
C ASP A 373 -60.09 35.60 38.98
N ALA A 374 -60.23 34.93 40.12
CA ALA A 374 -59.16 34.11 40.71
C ALA A 374 -58.78 32.92 39.84
N ASP A 375 -59.74 32.22 39.23
CA ASP A 375 -59.50 31.09 38.32
C ASP A 375 -58.71 31.52 37.08
N TRP A 376 -59.00 32.73 36.58
CA TRP A 376 -58.25 33.34 35.46
C TRP A 376 -56.85 33.81 35.85
N ASP A 377 -56.64 34.33 37.05
CA ASP A 377 -55.32 34.72 37.53
C ASP A 377 -54.46 33.46 37.78
N ASP A 378 -55.07 32.33 38.18
CA ASP A 378 -54.40 31.01 38.24
C ASP A 378 -53.97 30.55 36.83
N LEU A 379 -54.83 30.63 35.81
CA LEU A 379 -54.44 30.29 34.43
C LEU A 379 -53.24 31.12 33.95
N ILE A 380 -53.25 32.42 34.20
CA ILE A 380 -52.16 33.31 33.81
C ILE A 380 -50.88 32.92 34.53
N SER A 381 -50.97 32.68 35.86
CA SER A 381 -49.84 32.25 36.69
C SER A 381 -49.24 30.94 36.24
N MET A 382 -50.09 29.93 35.94
CA MET A 382 -49.63 28.63 35.43
C MET A 382 -49.06 28.74 34.02
N THR A 383 -49.65 29.58 33.16
CA THR A 383 -49.08 29.86 31.81
C THR A 383 -47.72 30.52 31.94
N ASP A 384 -47.56 31.47 32.88
CA ASP A 384 -46.27 32.13 33.15
C ASP A 384 -45.22 31.12 33.66
N LEU A 385 -45.64 30.20 34.54
CA LEU A 385 -44.74 29.14 35.04
C LEU A 385 -44.25 28.19 33.94
N VAL A 386 -45.14 27.82 33.02
CA VAL A 386 -44.84 26.87 31.94
C VAL A 386 -44.09 27.51 30.78
N PHE A 387 -44.40 28.78 30.49
CA PHE A 387 -43.84 29.51 29.37
C PHE A 387 -42.96 30.73 29.80
N ASP A 388 -42.24 30.58 30.89
CA ASP A 388 -41.20 31.49 31.40
C ASP A 388 -41.63 32.96 31.42
N GLY A 389 -42.72 33.26 32.17
CA GLY A 389 -43.23 34.63 32.32
C GLY A 389 -43.87 35.17 31.05
N PHE A 390 -44.59 34.34 30.30
CA PHE A 390 -45.26 34.71 29.05
C PHE A 390 -46.14 35.96 29.17
N SER A 391 -46.99 36.10 30.19
CA SER A 391 -47.87 37.26 30.33
C SER A 391 -47.10 38.56 30.56
N LYS A 392 -45.98 38.48 31.29
CA LYS A 392 -45.10 39.64 31.52
C LYS A 392 -44.43 40.09 30.25
N ARG A 393 -43.87 39.14 29.45
CA ARG A 393 -43.27 39.42 28.15
C ARG A 393 -44.28 39.97 27.15
N LEU A 394 -45.48 39.37 27.13
CA LEU A 394 -46.60 39.83 26.31
C LEU A 394 -46.97 41.30 26.60
N LEU A 395 -47.17 41.65 27.90
CA LEU A 395 -47.54 43.00 28.31
C LEU A 395 -46.38 44.00 28.12
N ALA A 396 -45.15 43.59 28.33
CA ALA A 396 -43.96 44.41 28.02
C ALA A 396 -43.86 44.78 26.55
N ARG A 397 -44.22 43.86 25.68
CA ARG A 397 -44.19 44.06 24.20
C ARG A 397 -45.46 44.80 23.71
N PHE A 398 -46.62 44.56 24.31
CA PHE A 398 -47.91 45.10 23.90
C PHE A 398 -48.67 45.70 25.09
N PRO A 399 -48.29 46.90 25.56
CA PRO A 399 -48.81 47.47 26.80
C PRO A 399 -50.30 47.90 26.73
N LYS A 400 -50.89 47.96 25.52
CA LYS A 400 -52.31 48.32 25.31
C LYS A 400 -53.29 47.14 25.55
N LEU A 401 -52.79 45.93 25.85
CA LEU A 401 -53.62 44.77 26.13
C LEU A 401 -54.31 44.88 27.51
N THR A 402 -55.59 44.59 27.53
CA THR A 402 -56.37 44.50 28.77
C THR A 402 -56.21 43.16 29.44
N LYS A 403 -56.59 43.01 30.72
CA LYS A 403 -56.59 41.74 31.44
C LYS A 403 -57.33 40.63 30.66
N ASN A 404 -58.47 40.97 30.08
CA ASN A 404 -59.24 40.04 29.26
C ASN A 404 -58.56 39.67 27.93
N ASP A 405 -57.72 40.52 27.38
CA ASP A 405 -56.94 40.17 26.16
C ASP A 405 -55.78 39.24 26.53
N VAL A 406 -55.16 39.42 27.70
CA VAL A 406 -54.12 38.48 28.20
C VAL A 406 -54.71 37.11 28.45
N ARG A 407 -55.94 37.00 28.98
CA ARG A 407 -56.66 35.71 29.16
C ARG A 407 -56.80 34.97 27.83
N ILE A 408 -57.19 35.67 26.75
CA ILE A 408 -57.28 35.12 25.41
C ILE A 408 -55.90 34.64 24.90
N CYS A 409 -54.87 35.47 25.10
CA CYS A 409 -53.51 35.13 24.70
C CYS A 409 -52.98 33.89 25.45
N CYS A 410 -53.29 33.74 26.75
CA CYS A 410 -52.92 32.56 27.53
C CYS A 410 -53.59 31.29 27.03
N LEU A 411 -54.88 31.36 26.73
CA LEU A 411 -55.60 30.23 26.12
C LEU A 411 -55.02 29.82 24.75
N ALA A 412 -54.72 30.79 23.89
CA ALA A 412 -54.13 30.59 22.61
C ALA A 412 -52.70 30.02 22.72
N LYS A 413 -51.86 30.48 23.69
CA LYS A 413 -50.51 29.97 23.96
C LYS A 413 -50.51 28.53 24.43
N ASN A 414 -51.58 28.15 25.12
CA ASN A 414 -51.78 26.73 25.55
C ASN A 414 -52.37 25.86 24.43
N GLY A 415 -52.56 26.36 23.20
CA GLY A 415 -52.93 25.58 22.03
C GLY A 415 -54.45 25.27 21.94
N PHE A 416 -55.31 25.96 22.67
CA PHE A 416 -56.77 25.73 22.57
C PHE A 416 -57.31 26.32 21.24
N SER A 417 -58.25 25.60 20.61
CA SER A 417 -58.89 26.03 19.38
C SER A 417 -59.75 27.25 19.56
N ASN A 418 -59.95 28.02 18.49
CA ASN A 418 -60.81 29.22 18.53
C ASN A 418 -62.21 28.94 19.00
N GLN A 419 -62.78 27.78 18.70
CA GLN A 419 -64.08 27.32 19.18
C GLN A 419 -64.11 27.15 20.72
N VAL A 420 -63.11 26.46 21.27
CA VAL A 420 -62.99 26.23 22.70
C VAL A 420 -62.82 27.59 23.43
N ILE A 421 -62.00 28.49 22.92
CA ILE A 421 -61.79 29.77 23.53
C ILE A 421 -63.09 30.60 23.51
N ALA A 422 -63.83 30.62 22.40
CA ALA A 422 -65.08 31.34 22.27
C ALA A 422 -66.14 30.85 23.28
N VAL A 423 -66.24 29.53 23.47
CA VAL A 423 -67.16 28.89 24.45
C VAL A 423 -66.78 29.27 25.89
N ILE A 424 -65.51 29.18 26.26
CA ILE A 424 -65.02 29.54 27.58
C ILE A 424 -65.24 31.03 27.90
N LEU A 425 -65.19 31.88 26.92
CA LEU A 425 -65.45 33.33 27.04
C LEU A 425 -66.94 33.66 26.94
N GLU A 426 -67.83 32.68 26.86
CA GLU A 426 -69.26 32.86 26.70
C GLU A 426 -69.62 33.78 25.52
N THR A 427 -68.95 33.67 24.40
CA THR A 427 -69.14 34.52 23.23
C THR A 427 -69.32 33.69 21.97
N GLN A 428 -70.07 34.26 20.99
CA GLN A 428 -70.18 33.61 19.68
C GLN A 428 -68.86 33.64 18.92
N LEU A 429 -68.58 32.61 18.13
CA LEU A 429 -67.32 32.43 17.42
C LEU A 429 -66.99 33.63 16.52
N ASP A 430 -67.96 34.20 15.84
CA ASP A 430 -67.76 35.41 14.99
C ASP A 430 -67.38 36.66 15.79
N SER A 431 -67.94 36.80 16.99
CA SER A 431 -67.61 37.87 17.91
C SER A 431 -66.19 37.69 18.48
N TYR A 432 -65.80 36.46 18.73
CA TYR A 432 -64.44 36.13 19.13
C TYR A 432 -63.43 36.44 18.01
N TYR A 433 -63.71 36.07 16.77
CA TYR A 433 -62.83 36.43 15.66
C TYR A 433 -62.65 37.93 15.48
N LYS A 434 -63.73 38.70 15.56
CA LYS A 434 -63.65 40.16 15.52
C LYS A 434 -62.81 40.72 16.68
N ARG A 435 -62.95 40.14 17.89
CA ARG A 435 -62.16 40.54 19.05
C ARG A 435 -60.70 40.20 18.87
N LYS A 436 -60.39 39.02 18.36
CA LYS A 436 -59.01 38.58 18.05
C LYS A 436 -58.33 39.47 17.02
N MET A 437 -59.06 39.80 15.94
CA MET A 437 -58.55 40.76 14.93
C MET A 437 -58.30 42.15 15.53
N ARG A 438 -59.18 42.66 16.38
CA ARG A 438 -59.00 43.92 17.10
C ARG A 438 -57.77 43.88 18.02
N ILE A 439 -57.54 42.79 18.72
CA ILE A 439 -56.35 42.62 19.56
C ILE A 439 -55.12 42.71 18.68
N LYS A 440 -55.05 41.95 17.58
CA LYS A 440 -53.91 41.98 16.66
C LYS A 440 -53.67 43.32 16.04
N GLN A 441 -54.69 43.93 15.45
CA GLN A 441 -54.54 45.18 14.66
C GLN A 441 -54.47 46.44 15.49
N GLN A 442 -55.31 46.58 16.53
CA GLN A 442 -55.43 47.82 17.27
C GLN A 442 -54.63 47.88 18.57
N LYS A 443 -54.45 46.72 19.23
CA LYS A 443 -53.76 46.70 20.51
C LYS A 443 -52.33 46.23 20.41
N MET A 444 -52.06 45.32 19.50
CA MET A 444 -50.68 44.90 19.20
C MET A 444 -50.05 45.74 18.06
N GLU A 445 -50.88 46.55 17.36
CA GLU A 445 -50.43 47.39 16.23
C GLU A 445 -49.78 46.61 15.07
N LEU A 446 -50.24 45.39 14.83
CA LEU A 446 -49.68 44.47 13.86
C LEU A 446 -50.61 44.35 12.60
N THR A 447 -50.94 45.48 11.98
CA THR A 447 -51.87 45.55 10.83
C THR A 447 -51.24 44.96 9.55
N GLU A 448 -49.94 45.10 9.36
CA GLU A 448 -49.20 44.59 8.19
C GLU A 448 -48.58 43.21 8.42
N ASP A 449 -48.63 42.67 9.61
CA ASP A 449 -48.09 41.33 9.90
C ASP A 449 -48.99 40.23 9.33
N THR A 450 -48.44 39.43 8.38
CA THR A 450 -49.17 38.37 7.68
C THR A 450 -49.39 37.13 8.54
N ARG A 451 -48.68 36.97 9.65
CA ARG A 451 -48.80 35.83 10.56
C ARG A 451 -50.16 35.77 11.22
N THR A 452 -50.64 34.58 11.50
CA THR A 452 -51.85 34.38 12.29
C THR A 452 -51.66 34.86 13.74
N PHE A 453 -52.78 35.09 14.46
CA PHE A 453 -52.72 35.51 15.85
C PHE A 453 -51.98 34.47 16.71
N GLU A 454 -52.23 33.15 16.45
CA GLU A 454 -51.61 32.06 17.14
C GLU A 454 -50.10 31.98 16.86
N GLU A 455 -49.70 32.19 15.64
CA GLU A 455 -48.27 32.27 15.28
C GLU A 455 -47.55 33.38 16.01
N ILE A 456 -48.18 34.55 16.12
CA ILE A 456 -47.62 35.68 16.88
C ILE A 456 -47.49 35.35 18.34
N ILE A 457 -48.57 34.81 18.97
CA ILE A 457 -48.60 34.41 20.38
C ILE A 457 -47.52 33.35 20.65
N ASN A 458 -47.30 32.43 19.73
CA ASN A 458 -46.28 31.38 19.89
C ASN A 458 -44.84 31.89 19.81
N THR A 459 -44.61 33.04 19.19
CA THR A 459 -43.26 33.70 19.14
C THR A 459 -42.94 34.53 20.38
N ILE A 460 -43.87 34.77 21.24
CA ILE A 460 -43.73 35.46 22.51
C ILE A 460 -43.42 34.49 23.63
#